data_78263ef2e3e28d2ef3ca8507550897c4
#
_entry.id   78263ef2e3e28d2ef3ca8507550897c4
#
_cell.length_a   1.000
_cell.length_b   1.000
_cell.length_c   1.000
_cell.angle_alpha   90.00
_cell.angle_beta   90.00
_cell.angle_gamma   90.00
#
_symmetry.space_group_name_H-M   'P 1'
#
loop_
_entity.id
_entity.type
_entity.pdbx_description
1 polymer ?
#
loop_
_entity_poly.entity_id
_entity_poly.type
_entity_poly.pdbx_seq_one_letter_code
_entity_poly.pdbx_strand_id
1 'polypeptide(L)'
;MDRKHNPANTARARELRRDMTKEERKLWYEFLRQYPVRFARQKVLGRYIADFYCARAKLVIELDGSQHYIDTGPDKDRQRTEYLEQYGLRVVRIPNNAVTGNFTGVCEYIDLLVKEAVTSQGSPV
;
A
#
# COMPACT_ATOMS: atom_id res chain seq x y z
N MET A 1 -0.59 -15.85 -6.44
CA MET A 1 0.51 -14.88 -6.52
C MET A 1 1.71 -15.35 -5.74
N ASP A 2 2.84 -15.35 -6.37
CA ASP A 2 4.06 -15.71 -5.70
C ASP A 2 4.60 -14.50 -4.94
N ARG A 3 4.33 -14.47 -3.65
CA ARG A 3 4.83 -13.41 -2.78
C ARG A 3 6.08 -13.86 -2.05
N LYS A 4 6.67 -14.92 -2.55
CA LYS A 4 7.77 -15.49 -1.87
C LYS A 4 9.00 -14.64 -1.98
N HIS A 5 9.93 -15.08 -1.23
CA HIS A 5 11.19 -14.46 -1.06
C HIS A 5 11.84 -14.06 -2.38
N ASN A 6 12.18 -12.82 -2.48
CA ASN A 6 12.98 -12.25 -3.54
C ASN A 6 14.13 -11.52 -2.85
N PRO A 7 15.34 -12.09 -2.81
CA PRO A 7 16.41 -11.51 -1.99
C PRO A 7 16.72 -10.06 -2.27
N ALA A 8 16.72 -9.66 -3.54
CA ALA A 8 17.01 -8.27 -3.89
C ALA A 8 15.94 -7.34 -3.36
N ASN A 9 14.67 -7.72 -3.54
CA ASN A 9 13.55 -6.90 -3.06
C ASN A 9 13.43 -6.95 -1.55
N THR A 10 13.83 -8.04 -0.90
CA THR A 10 13.81 -8.12 0.55
C THR A 10 14.78 -7.12 1.16
N ALA A 11 15.99 -7.02 0.60
CA ALA A 11 16.98 -6.05 1.07
C ALA A 11 16.47 -4.62 0.81
N ARG A 12 15.89 -4.38 -0.35
CA ARG A 12 15.35 -3.07 -0.72
C ARG A 12 14.22 -2.68 0.23
N ALA A 13 13.33 -3.62 0.55
CA ALA A 13 12.21 -3.34 1.45
C ALA A 13 12.72 -2.95 2.84
N ARG A 14 13.80 -3.58 3.32
CA ARG A 14 14.40 -3.20 4.61
C ARG A 14 14.92 -1.78 4.59
N GLU A 15 15.59 -1.38 3.50
CA GLU A 15 16.05 -0.01 3.36
C GLU A 15 14.89 0.97 3.37
N LEU A 16 13.84 0.66 2.62
CA LEU A 16 12.67 1.54 2.54
C LEU A 16 11.97 1.69 3.87
N ARG A 17 11.88 0.61 4.66
CA ARG A 17 11.30 0.71 6.00
C ARG A 17 12.13 1.59 6.90
N ARG A 18 13.45 1.53 6.76
CA ARG A 18 14.35 2.35 7.56
C ARG A 18 14.29 3.81 7.15
N ASP A 19 14.10 4.07 5.85
CA ASP A 19 14.13 5.41 5.27
C ASP A 19 12.76 5.88 4.79
N MET A 20 11.72 5.56 5.54
CA MET A 20 10.37 5.98 5.19
C MET A 20 10.25 7.50 5.13
N THR A 21 9.45 7.98 4.19
CA THR A 21 9.15 9.42 4.12
C THR A 21 8.33 9.85 5.34
N LYS A 22 8.24 11.14 5.57
CA LYS A 22 7.46 11.63 6.71
C LYS A 22 5.98 11.29 6.56
N GLU A 23 5.46 11.29 5.33
CA GLU A 23 4.07 10.92 5.09
C GLU A 23 3.83 9.44 5.36
N GLU A 24 4.77 8.59 4.94
CA GLU A 24 4.69 7.16 5.22
C GLU A 24 4.73 6.91 6.72
N ARG A 25 5.63 7.60 7.44
CA ARG A 25 5.72 7.45 8.89
C ARG A 25 4.45 7.88 9.57
N LYS A 26 3.90 9.00 9.14
CA LYS A 26 2.66 9.51 9.75
C LYS A 26 1.54 8.50 9.61
N LEU A 27 1.33 8.00 8.39
CA LEU A 27 0.24 7.05 8.14
C LEU A 27 0.47 5.74 8.89
N TRP A 28 1.70 5.27 8.92
CA TRP A 28 2.03 4.01 9.60
C TRP A 28 1.88 4.11 11.11
N TYR A 29 2.58 5.07 11.72
CA TYR A 29 2.65 5.13 13.19
C TYR A 29 1.39 5.70 13.82
N GLU A 30 0.69 6.58 13.14
CA GLU A 30 -0.50 7.21 13.71
C GLU A 30 -1.79 6.47 13.36
N PHE A 31 -1.76 5.54 12.41
CA PHE A 31 -2.98 4.86 12.01
C PHE A 31 -2.79 3.37 11.70
N LEU A 32 -2.02 3.03 10.68
CA LEU A 32 -2.00 1.65 10.15
C LEU A 32 -1.39 0.64 11.10
N ARG A 33 -0.37 1.03 11.85
CA ARG A 33 0.32 0.12 12.76
C ARG A 33 -0.63 -0.48 13.79
N GLN A 34 -1.59 0.28 14.23
CA GLN A 34 -2.52 -0.14 15.27
C GLN A 34 -3.93 -0.40 14.75
N TYR A 35 -4.11 -0.39 13.45
CA TYR A 35 -5.40 -0.65 12.85
C TYR A 35 -5.82 -2.11 13.11
N PRO A 36 -7.10 -2.37 13.43
CA PRO A 36 -7.54 -3.72 13.80
C PRO A 36 -7.29 -4.80 12.77
N VAL A 37 -7.35 -4.47 11.48
CA VAL A 37 -7.02 -5.40 10.42
C VAL A 37 -5.57 -5.14 10.04
N ARG A 38 -4.76 -6.18 10.05
CA ARG A 38 -3.32 -6.03 9.95
C ARG A 38 -2.86 -5.46 8.62
N PHE A 39 -2.02 -4.44 8.68
CA PHE A 39 -1.27 -3.92 7.55
C PHE A 39 0.22 -4.22 7.70
N ALA A 40 0.88 -4.40 6.58
CA ALA A 40 2.34 -4.45 6.52
C ALA A 40 2.82 -3.24 5.74
N ARG A 41 4.01 -2.76 6.08
CA ARG A 41 4.63 -1.64 5.36
C ARG A 41 5.77 -2.15 4.50
N GLN A 42 5.99 -1.53 3.37
CA GLN A 42 7.07 -1.85 2.44
C GLN A 42 7.11 -3.36 2.20
N LYS A 43 6.00 -3.88 1.70
CA LYS A 43 5.81 -5.33 1.52
C LYS A 43 6.22 -5.76 0.13
N VAL A 44 7.07 -6.78 0.06
CA VAL A 44 7.45 -7.37 -1.22
C VAL A 44 6.29 -8.18 -1.78
N LEU A 45 5.87 -7.83 -2.99
CA LEU A 45 4.80 -8.52 -3.72
C LEU A 45 5.36 -8.86 -5.09
N GLY A 46 6.01 -10.01 -5.19
CA GLY A 46 6.70 -10.40 -6.41
C GLY A 46 7.84 -9.45 -6.73
N ARG A 47 7.78 -8.80 -7.88
CA ARG A 47 8.83 -7.88 -8.31
C ARG A 47 8.60 -6.44 -7.85
N TYR A 48 7.52 -6.20 -7.12
CA TYR A 48 7.23 -4.86 -6.64
C TYR A 48 7.25 -4.81 -5.13
N ILE A 49 7.38 -3.60 -4.58
CA ILE A 49 7.30 -3.38 -3.15
C ILE A 49 6.16 -2.40 -2.93
N ALA A 50 5.15 -2.83 -2.19
CA ALA A 50 3.99 -2.00 -1.87
C ALA A 50 4.30 -1.14 -0.64
N ASP A 51 3.90 0.13 -0.67
CA ASP A 51 4.09 0.98 0.49
C ASP A 51 3.38 0.40 1.70
N PHE A 52 2.09 0.05 1.55
CA PHE A 52 1.31 -0.60 2.59
C PHE A 52 0.44 -1.68 1.98
N TYR A 53 0.30 -2.78 2.69
CA TYR A 53 -0.44 -3.92 2.19
C TYR A 53 -1.29 -4.55 3.29
N CYS A 54 -2.55 -4.79 2.98
CA CYS A 54 -3.46 -5.52 3.85
C CYS A 54 -3.89 -6.80 3.13
N ALA A 55 -3.39 -7.92 3.59
CA ALA A 55 -3.66 -9.20 2.93
C ALA A 55 -5.14 -9.57 3.02
N ARG A 56 -5.75 -9.33 4.16
CA ARG A 56 -7.14 -9.70 4.37
C ARG A 56 -8.08 -8.92 3.47
N ALA A 57 -7.82 -7.64 3.27
CA ALA A 57 -8.63 -6.80 2.40
C ALA A 57 -8.17 -6.87 0.94
N LYS A 58 -7.05 -7.54 0.68
CA LYS A 58 -6.43 -7.57 -0.65
C LYS A 58 -6.22 -6.17 -1.19
N LEU A 59 -5.69 -5.31 -0.33
CA LEU A 59 -5.58 -3.88 -0.58
C LEU A 59 -4.12 -3.45 -0.52
N VAL A 60 -3.69 -2.74 -1.56
CA VAL A 60 -2.39 -2.09 -1.62
C VAL A 60 -2.62 -0.59 -1.59
N ILE A 61 -1.93 0.10 -0.69
CA ILE A 61 -1.98 1.56 -0.62
C ILE A 61 -0.63 2.11 -1.00
N GLU A 62 -0.62 3.04 -1.95
CA GLU A 62 0.58 3.70 -2.42
C GLU A 62 0.46 5.19 -2.15
N LEU A 63 1.48 5.78 -1.54
CA LEU A 63 1.52 7.23 -1.37
C LEU A 63 2.21 7.86 -2.56
N ASP A 64 1.58 8.89 -3.12
CA ASP A 64 2.03 9.52 -4.34
C ASP A 64 2.80 10.79 -4.03
N GLY A 65 4.09 10.75 -4.33
CA GLY A 65 4.93 11.92 -4.20
C GLY A 65 5.55 12.26 -5.56
N SER A 66 5.71 13.53 -5.83
CA SER A 66 6.19 13.98 -7.13
C SER A 66 7.58 13.47 -7.49
N GLN A 67 8.41 13.22 -6.50
CA GLN A 67 9.77 12.79 -6.75
C GLN A 67 9.86 11.39 -7.37
N HIS A 68 8.78 10.66 -7.37
CA HIS A 68 8.79 9.28 -7.88
C HIS A 68 8.63 9.16 -9.37
N TYR A 69 8.41 10.26 -10.06
CA TYR A 69 8.05 10.19 -11.47
C TYR A 69 9.20 10.37 -12.44
N ILE A 70 10.39 10.56 -11.93
CA ILE A 70 11.54 10.78 -12.79
C ILE A 70 11.83 9.53 -13.65
N ASP A 71 11.81 8.37 -13.04
CA ASP A 71 12.17 7.13 -13.72
C ASP A 71 11.01 6.21 -14.05
N THR A 72 9.84 6.48 -13.49
CA THR A 72 8.75 5.52 -13.60
C THR A 72 7.77 5.84 -14.71
N GLY A 73 7.31 7.08 -14.79
CA GLY A 73 6.36 7.46 -15.81
C GLY A 73 5.02 6.74 -15.71
N PRO A 74 4.01 7.24 -16.43
CA PRO A 74 2.67 6.66 -16.36
C PRO A 74 2.59 5.21 -16.82
N ASP A 75 3.40 4.83 -17.81
CA ASP A 75 3.33 3.47 -18.37
C ASP A 75 3.81 2.44 -17.36
N LYS A 76 4.92 2.73 -16.66
CA LYS A 76 5.42 1.80 -15.65
C LYS A 76 4.47 1.69 -14.47
N ASP A 77 3.85 2.80 -14.11
CA ASP A 77 2.87 2.84 -13.06
C ASP A 77 1.66 1.97 -13.39
N ARG A 78 1.19 2.06 -14.62
CA ARG A 78 0.09 1.22 -15.08
C ARG A 78 0.48 -0.24 -15.09
N GLN A 79 1.67 -0.58 -15.56
CA GLN A 79 2.16 -1.96 -15.57
C GLN A 79 2.20 -2.53 -14.16
N ARG A 80 2.65 -1.74 -13.20
CA ARG A 80 2.69 -2.16 -11.81
C ARG A 80 1.29 -2.43 -11.28
N THR A 81 0.37 -1.53 -11.54
CA THR A 81 -1.01 -1.69 -11.10
C THR A 81 -1.63 -2.93 -11.73
N GLU A 82 -1.45 -3.11 -13.03
CA GLU A 82 -1.99 -4.29 -13.73
C GLU A 82 -1.39 -5.58 -13.19
N TYR A 83 -0.09 -5.58 -12.91
CA TYR A 83 0.56 -6.75 -12.34
C TYR A 83 -0.07 -7.14 -11.00
N LEU A 84 -0.31 -6.17 -10.15
CA LEU A 84 -0.89 -6.45 -8.85
C LEU A 84 -2.36 -6.82 -8.95
N GLU A 85 -3.11 -6.19 -9.85
CA GLU A 85 -4.53 -6.45 -9.98
C GLU A 85 -4.84 -7.84 -10.53
N GLN A 86 -3.95 -8.41 -11.31
CA GLN A 86 -4.18 -9.77 -11.83
C GLN A 86 -4.22 -10.81 -10.71
N TYR A 87 -3.68 -10.49 -9.54
CA TYR A 87 -3.73 -11.38 -8.38
C TYR A 87 -4.86 -11.03 -7.42
N GLY A 88 -5.80 -10.23 -7.87
CA GLY A 88 -6.95 -9.86 -7.07
C GLY A 88 -6.70 -8.75 -6.08
N LEU A 89 -5.59 -8.03 -6.21
CA LEU A 89 -5.26 -6.94 -5.31
C LEU A 89 -5.82 -5.64 -5.86
N ARG A 90 -6.41 -4.83 -4.97
CA ARG A 90 -6.86 -3.50 -5.31
C ARG A 90 -5.76 -2.52 -4.96
N VAL A 91 -5.36 -1.69 -5.91
CA VAL A 91 -4.32 -0.68 -5.70
C VAL A 91 -4.97 0.68 -5.58
N VAL A 92 -4.71 1.36 -4.48
CA VAL A 92 -5.26 2.68 -4.21
C VAL A 92 -4.10 3.65 -4.00
N ARG A 93 -4.18 4.80 -4.65
CA ARG A 93 -3.15 5.82 -4.54
C ARG A 93 -3.68 6.99 -3.75
N ILE A 94 -2.90 7.44 -2.79
CA ILE A 94 -3.25 8.57 -1.93
C ILE A 94 -2.15 9.61 -2.07
N PRO A 95 -2.49 10.84 -2.46
CA PRO A 95 -1.48 11.90 -2.58
C PRO A 95 -0.83 12.19 -1.23
N ASN A 96 0.46 12.45 -1.23
CA ASN A 96 1.16 12.79 0.01
C ASN A 96 0.55 14.00 0.70
N ASN A 97 0.12 14.99 -0.08
CA ASN A 97 -0.47 16.19 0.52
C ASN A 97 -1.80 15.92 1.19
N ALA A 98 -2.49 14.85 0.83
CA ALA A 98 -3.72 14.46 1.55
C ALA A 98 -3.38 13.93 2.93
N VAL A 99 -2.27 13.18 3.05
CA VAL A 99 -1.84 12.64 4.34
C VAL A 99 -1.52 13.78 5.32
N THR A 100 -0.89 14.85 4.84
CA THR A 100 -0.54 15.97 5.71
C THR A 100 -1.68 16.97 5.87
N GLY A 101 -2.48 17.18 4.81
CA GLY A 101 -3.52 18.20 4.83
C GLY A 101 -4.90 17.73 5.28
N ASN A 102 -5.17 16.42 5.17
CA ASN A 102 -6.46 15.87 5.55
C ASN A 102 -6.30 14.45 6.08
N PHE A 103 -5.52 14.32 7.13
CA PHE A 103 -5.19 13.01 7.67
C PHE A 103 -6.42 12.23 8.12
N THR A 104 -7.34 12.90 8.79
CA THR A 104 -8.57 12.26 9.24
C THR A 104 -9.36 11.69 8.07
N GLY A 105 -9.48 12.44 6.99
CA GLY A 105 -10.17 11.98 5.79
C GLY A 105 -9.49 10.78 5.16
N VAL A 106 -8.15 10.77 5.15
CA VAL A 106 -7.38 9.64 4.63
C VAL A 106 -7.67 8.40 5.47
N CYS A 107 -7.62 8.52 6.79
CA CYS A 107 -7.88 7.39 7.68
C CYS A 107 -9.30 6.85 7.51
N GLU A 108 -10.27 7.73 7.40
CA GLU A 108 -11.66 7.32 7.18
C GLU A 108 -11.84 6.61 5.85
N TYR A 109 -11.17 7.09 4.82
CA TYR A 109 -11.22 6.49 3.51
C TYR A 109 -10.65 5.07 3.52
N ILE A 110 -9.48 4.91 4.15
CA ILE A 110 -8.85 3.58 4.25
C ILE A 110 -9.74 2.63 5.05
N ASP A 111 -10.29 3.10 6.16
CA ASP A 111 -11.18 2.29 6.99
C ASP A 111 -12.39 1.82 6.18
N LEU A 112 -12.97 2.70 5.38
CA LEU A 112 -14.09 2.36 4.53
C LEU A 112 -13.70 1.28 3.51
N LEU A 113 -12.56 1.43 2.86
CA LEU A 113 -12.09 0.46 1.88
C LEU A 113 -11.88 -0.92 2.49
N VAL A 114 -11.28 -0.95 3.68
CA VAL A 114 -11.03 -2.21 4.36
C VAL A 114 -12.34 -2.87 4.76
N LYS A 115 -13.26 -2.12 5.32
CA LYS A 115 -14.56 -2.65 5.75
C LYS A 115 -15.35 -3.18 4.58
N GLU A 116 -15.38 -2.48 3.48
CA GLU A 116 -16.07 -2.96 2.28
C GLU A 116 -15.47 -4.26 1.78
N ALA A 117 -14.14 -4.33 1.72
CA ALA A 117 -13.47 -5.52 1.21
C ALA A 117 -13.67 -6.72 2.13
N VAL A 118 -13.54 -6.52 3.43
CA VAL A 118 -13.67 -7.60 4.40
C VAL A 118 -15.11 -8.09 4.46
N THR A 119 -16.08 -7.19 4.46
CA THR A 119 -17.49 -7.54 4.46
C THR A 119 -17.86 -8.35 3.22
N SER A 120 -17.37 -7.92 2.07
CA SER A 120 -17.65 -8.61 0.82
C SER A 120 -17.09 -10.03 0.83
N GLN A 121 -15.88 -10.21 1.35
CA GLN A 121 -15.24 -11.53 1.39
C GLN A 121 -15.86 -12.42 2.46
N GLY A 122 -16.25 -11.84 3.56
CA GLY A 122 -16.75 -12.59 4.70
C GLY A 122 -18.23 -12.89 4.66
N SER A 123 -18.90 -12.49 3.61
CA SER A 123 -20.33 -12.72 3.54
C SER A 123 -20.63 -14.20 3.38
N PRO A 124 -21.25 -14.83 4.37
CA PRO A 124 -21.63 -16.23 4.24
C PRO A 124 -22.91 -16.23 3.46
N VAL A 125 -22.98 -16.52 2.43
CA VAL A 125 -24.26 -16.47 1.72
C VAL A 125 -25.11 -17.68 1.90
#